data_cf3ac37eacd3df789e173ed03c31b38c
#
_entry.id   cf3ac37eacd3df789e173ed03c31b38c
#
_cell.length_a   1.000
_cell.length_b   1.000
_cell.length_c   1.000
_cell.angle_alpha   90.00
_cell.angle_beta   90.00
_cell.angle_gamma   90.00
#
_symmetry.space_group_name_H-M   'P 1'
#
loop_
_entity.id
_entity.type
_entity.pdbx_description
1 polymer ?
#
loop_
_entity_poly.entity_id
_entity_poly.type
_entity_poly.pdbx_seq_one_letter_code
_entity_poly.pdbx_strand_id
1 'polypeptide(L)'
;VRSGDLTAPLELPADSDLRQAAEDLNGIHQGMRAALEERMKSERMKVELIANVSHDLKTPLTSVISYAELLREEEDLPEHVQDYIRILNDKAQRLSVMVQDVFEVSKAASGELSLHTERLDLGKLLRQTLADMDEAVSQSSLTFRTELPEAPVWITADGDRLYRVFQNLVQNVLEYSLEGSRVYVTLDAGKDAATVRLKNISRTELPPGVDFTARFVRGDQSRTDGGSGLGLAIASSFTAACGGALRVSTDADLFTVEVEFPLSR
;
A
#
# COMPACT_ATOMS: atom_id res chain seq x y z
N VAL A 1 28.12 -12.74 14.35
CA VAL A 1 27.41 -13.52 13.32
C VAL A 1 26.00 -13.87 13.79
N ARG A 2 25.83 -14.43 15.00
CA ARG A 2 24.51 -14.84 15.55
C ARG A 2 23.58 -13.66 15.84
N SER A 3 24.13 -12.44 16.03
CA SER A 3 23.39 -11.18 16.22
C SER A 3 23.19 -10.36 14.94
N GLY A 4 23.63 -10.88 13.77
CA GLY A 4 23.60 -10.12 12.51
C GLY A 4 24.73 -9.09 12.36
N ASP A 5 25.64 -9.01 13.32
CA ASP A 5 26.81 -8.12 13.24
C ASP A 5 27.88 -8.74 12.31
N LEU A 6 28.08 -8.09 11.17
CA LEU A 6 29.06 -8.46 10.12
C LEU A 6 30.26 -7.51 10.09
N THR A 7 30.43 -6.66 11.13
CA THR A 7 31.41 -5.56 11.10
C THR A 7 32.79 -5.95 11.59
N ALA A 8 32.92 -6.98 12.44
CA ALA A 8 34.19 -7.38 13.02
C ALA A 8 34.73 -8.66 12.36
N PRO A 9 35.95 -8.63 11.78
CA PRO A 9 36.61 -9.85 11.31
C PRO A 9 37.01 -10.75 12.49
N LEU A 10 36.98 -12.05 12.24
CA LEU A 10 37.50 -13.05 13.18
C LEU A 10 39.05 -13.03 13.11
N GLU A 11 39.70 -12.56 14.16
CA GLU A 11 41.15 -12.63 14.29
C GLU A 11 41.54 -13.77 15.23
N LEU A 12 42.34 -14.70 14.71
CA LEU A 12 42.91 -15.83 15.47
C LEU A 12 44.43 -15.78 15.43
N PRO A 13 45.13 -16.26 16.50
CA PRO A 13 46.59 -16.36 16.52
C PRO A 13 47.10 -17.15 15.33
N ALA A 14 48.33 -16.87 14.89
CA ALA A 14 48.95 -17.45 13.69
C ALA A 14 49.17 -18.96 13.77
N ASP A 15 49.21 -19.52 14.96
CA ASP A 15 49.44 -20.93 15.29
C ASP A 15 48.13 -21.69 15.58
N SER A 16 46.99 -21.10 15.34
CA SER A 16 45.71 -21.72 15.60
C SER A 16 45.30 -22.69 14.47
N ASP A 17 44.98 -23.93 14.83
CA ASP A 17 44.42 -24.94 13.90
C ASP A 17 43.12 -24.51 13.19
N LEU A 18 42.46 -23.46 13.70
CA LEU A 18 41.22 -22.94 13.16
C LEU A 18 41.43 -21.71 12.25
N ARG A 19 42.67 -21.33 11.96
CA ARG A 19 42.99 -20.12 11.18
C ARG A 19 42.34 -20.14 9.78
N GLN A 20 42.46 -21.26 9.07
CA GLN A 20 41.88 -21.43 7.74
C GLN A 20 40.34 -21.23 7.79
N ALA A 21 39.69 -21.82 8.77
CA ALA A 21 38.24 -21.68 8.95
C ALA A 21 37.84 -20.22 9.28
N ALA A 22 38.67 -19.47 10.00
CA ALA A 22 38.43 -18.04 10.27
C ALA A 22 38.60 -17.17 9.01
N GLU A 23 39.63 -17.48 8.18
CA GLU A 23 39.85 -16.80 6.90
C GLU A 23 38.71 -17.07 5.92
N ASP A 24 38.23 -18.30 5.82
CA ASP A 24 37.09 -18.69 4.98
C ASP A 24 35.79 -17.99 5.44
N LEU A 25 35.55 -17.94 6.76
CA LEU A 25 34.41 -17.21 7.37
C LEU A 25 34.49 -15.71 7.11
N ASN A 26 35.67 -15.13 7.23
CA ASN A 26 35.87 -13.71 6.91
C ASN A 26 35.61 -13.41 5.42
N GLY A 27 36.04 -14.33 4.53
CA GLY A 27 35.76 -14.25 3.11
C GLY A 27 34.25 -14.30 2.79
N ILE A 28 33.52 -15.21 3.44
CA ILE A 28 32.06 -15.31 3.33
C ILE A 28 31.40 -14.01 3.85
N HIS A 29 31.84 -13.50 4.99
CA HIS A 29 31.35 -12.24 5.56
C HIS A 29 31.53 -11.06 4.60
N GLN A 30 32.73 -10.92 4.01
CA GLN A 30 33.02 -9.84 3.05
C GLN A 30 32.15 -9.98 1.80
N GLY A 31 32.02 -11.19 1.26
CA GLY A 31 31.17 -11.47 0.11
C GLY A 31 29.69 -11.16 0.38
N MET A 32 29.18 -11.55 1.55
CA MET A 32 27.79 -11.26 1.95
C MET A 32 27.55 -9.75 2.17
N ARG A 33 28.52 -9.05 2.76
CA ARG A 33 28.44 -7.60 2.91
C ARG A 33 28.43 -6.88 1.57
N ALA A 34 29.33 -7.24 0.67
CA ALA A 34 29.38 -6.68 -0.69
C ALA A 34 28.07 -6.92 -1.44
N ALA A 35 27.50 -8.13 -1.36
CA ALA A 35 26.23 -8.46 -1.96
C ALA A 35 25.05 -7.65 -1.36
N LEU A 36 25.04 -7.43 -0.05
CA LEU A 36 24.06 -6.58 0.62
C LEU A 36 24.18 -5.10 0.20
N GLU A 37 25.41 -4.57 0.15
CA GLU A 37 25.67 -3.19 -0.30
C GLU A 37 25.26 -2.99 -1.76
N GLU A 38 25.55 -3.94 -2.64
CA GLU A 38 25.13 -3.91 -4.04
C GLU A 38 23.61 -3.97 -4.19
N ARG A 39 22.94 -4.84 -3.42
CA ARG A 39 21.48 -4.92 -3.40
C ARG A 39 20.85 -3.62 -2.90
N MET A 40 21.37 -3.04 -1.81
CA MET A 40 20.88 -1.75 -1.30
C MET A 40 21.07 -0.63 -2.32
N LYS A 41 22.22 -0.59 -3.02
CA LYS A 41 22.49 0.38 -4.08
C LYS A 41 21.51 0.20 -5.24
N SER A 42 21.24 -1.04 -5.64
CA SER A 42 20.26 -1.36 -6.70
C SER A 42 18.84 -0.89 -6.32
N GLU A 43 18.41 -1.17 -5.07
CA GLU A 43 17.09 -0.72 -4.60
C GLU A 43 17.00 0.82 -4.56
N ARG A 44 18.04 1.52 -4.06
CA ARG A 44 18.07 2.99 -4.10
C ARG A 44 18.00 3.55 -5.52
N MET A 45 18.75 2.99 -6.45
CA MET A 45 18.69 3.42 -7.86
C MET A 45 17.31 3.22 -8.47
N LYS A 46 16.61 2.10 -8.15
CA LYS A 46 15.22 1.89 -8.61
C LYS A 46 14.28 2.97 -8.08
N VAL A 47 14.41 3.34 -6.80
CA VAL A 47 13.58 4.39 -6.18
C VAL A 47 13.85 5.74 -6.83
N GLU A 48 15.13 6.11 -7.00
CA GLU A 48 15.53 7.37 -7.65
C GLU A 48 15.02 7.44 -9.09
N LEU A 49 15.13 6.34 -9.85
CA LEU A 49 14.58 6.26 -11.20
C LEU A 49 13.07 6.46 -11.23
N ILE A 50 12.34 5.79 -10.31
CA ILE A 50 10.88 5.92 -10.20
C ILE A 50 10.50 7.35 -9.79
N ALA A 51 11.28 7.97 -8.90
CA ALA A 51 11.07 9.35 -8.48
C ALA A 51 11.19 10.34 -9.66
N ASN A 52 12.26 10.22 -10.43
CA ASN A 52 12.52 11.07 -11.58
C ASN A 52 11.46 10.86 -12.67
N VAL A 53 11.15 9.61 -13.01
CA VAL A 53 10.09 9.29 -14.00
C VAL A 53 8.72 9.80 -13.54
N SER A 54 8.40 9.67 -12.25
CA SER A 54 7.11 10.15 -11.72
C SER A 54 7.00 11.67 -11.79
N HIS A 55 8.08 12.39 -11.47
CA HIS A 55 8.14 13.84 -11.62
C HIS A 55 7.95 14.27 -13.09
N ASP A 56 8.66 13.62 -14.00
CA ASP A 56 8.64 13.93 -15.43
C ASP A 56 7.30 13.57 -16.10
N LEU A 57 6.57 12.59 -15.53
CA LEU A 57 5.20 12.27 -15.96
C LEU A 57 4.15 13.22 -15.36
N LYS A 58 4.35 13.72 -14.15
CA LYS A 58 3.40 14.62 -13.49
C LYS A 58 3.24 15.94 -14.25
N THR A 59 4.31 16.52 -14.75
CA THR A 59 4.29 17.81 -15.45
C THR A 59 3.42 17.80 -16.71
N PRO A 60 3.63 16.91 -17.71
CA PRO A 60 2.78 16.88 -18.90
C PRO A 60 1.34 16.48 -18.57
N LEU A 61 1.14 15.65 -17.55
CA LEU A 61 -0.19 15.21 -17.13
C LEU A 61 -0.99 16.36 -16.51
N THR A 62 -0.35 17.19 -15.67
CA THR A 62 -0.97 18.42 -15.16
C THR A 62 -1.41 19.33 -16.29
N SER A 63 -0.59 19.48 -17.34
CA SER A 63 -0.97 20.28 -18.50
C SER A 63 -2.18 19.69 -19.23
N VAL A 64 -2.24 18.36 -19.42
CA VAL A 64 -3.40 17.69 -20.05
C VAL A 64 -4.67 17.93 -19.24
N ILE A 65 -4.61 17.79 -17.89
CA ILE A 65 -5.74 18.04 -17.00
C ILE A 65 -6.21 19.51 -17.12
N SER A 66 -5.26 20.47 -17.03
CA SER A 66 -5.59 21.91 -17.14
C SER A 66 -6.25 22.27 -18.48
N TYR A 67 -5.75 21.73 -19.60
CA TYR A 67 -6.39 21.95 -20.90
C TYR A 67 -7.76 21.27 -21.01
N ALA A 68 -7.94 20.09 -20.44
CA ALA A 68 -9.26 19.43 -20.39
C ALA A 68 -10.27 20.22 -19.54
N GLU A 69 -9.83 20.83 -18.43
CA GLU A 69 -10.64 21.72 -17.61
C GLU A 69 -11.03 23.01 -18.36
N LEU A 70 -10.09 23.66 -19.02
CA LEU A 70 -10.37 24.85 -19.87
C LEU A 70 -11.35 24.53 -20.99
N LEU A 71 -11.18 23.40 -21.70
CA LEU A 71 -12.11 22.96 -22.73
C LEU A 71 -13.52 22.68 -22.18
N ARG A 72 -13.64 22.24 -20.91
CA ARG A 72 -14.94 22.01 -20.26
C ARG A 72 -15.68 23.32 -19.94
N GLU A 73 -14.95 24.42 -19.76
CA GLU A 73 -15.50 25.75 -19.52
C GLU A 73 -15.93 26.48 -20.82
N GLU A 74 -15.56 25.95 -22.00
CA GLU A 74 -15.99 26.53 -23.27
C GLU A 74 -17.51 26.33 -23.48
N GLU A 75 -18.19 27.43 -23.81
CA GLU A 75 -19.60 27.44 -24.18
C GLU A 75 -19.75 26.93 -25.63
N ASP A 76 -20.89 26.32 -25.95
CA ASP A 76 -21.29 25.86 -27.29
C ASP A 76 -20.53 24.65 -27.88
N LEU A 77 -19.90 23.82 -27.05
CA LEU A 77 -19.34 22.55 -27.53
C LEU A 77 -20.44 21.51 -27.80
N PRO A 78 -20.37 20.76 -28.92
CA PRO A 78 -21.26 19.64 -29.18
C PRO A 78 -21.22 18.60 -28.04
N GLU A 79 -22.37 18.01 -27.68
CA GLU A 79 -22.51 17.08 -26.55
C GLU A 79 -21.47 15.93 -26.59
N HIS A 80 -21.24 15.35 -27.77
CA HIS A 80 -20.24 14.30 -27.90
C HIS A 80 -18.79 14.76 -27.61
N VAL A 81 -18.48 16.07 -27.85
CA VAL A 81 -17.17 16.64 -27.53
C VAL A 81 -17.04 16.84 -26.03
N GLN A 82 -18.10 17.30 -25.37
CA GLN A 82 -18.14 17.42 -23.90
C GLN A 82 -17.92 16.04 -23.24
N ASP A 83 -18.54 14.97 -23.77
CA ASP A 83 -18.32 13.62 -23.30
C ASP A 83 -16.86 13.15 -23.47
N TYR A 84 -16.23 13.46 -24.61
CA TYR A 84 -14.81 13.14 -24.84
C TYR A 84 -13.89 13.88 -23.85
N ILE A 85 -14.15 15.16 -23.61
CA ILE A 85 -13.39 15.95 -22.63
C ILE A 85 -13.53 15.38 -21.23
N ARG A 86 -14.74 15.00 -20.82
CA ARG A 86 -14.98 14.36 -19.53
C ARG A 86 -14.19 13.07 -19.38
N ILE A 87 -14.28 12.18 -20.37
CA ILE A 87 -13.54 10.90 -20.37
C ILE A 87 -12.03 11.15 -20.33
N LEU A 88 -11.51 12.11 -21.10
CA LEU A 88 -10.11 12.46 -21.13
C LEU A 88 -9.63 12.98 -19.77
N ASN A 89 -10.39 13.88 -19.16
CA ASN A 89 -10.08 14.42 -17.84
C ASN A 89 -10.06 13.31 -16.78
N ASP A 90 -11.06 12.43 -16.75
CA ASP A 90 -11.13 11.32 -15.82
C ASP A 90 -9.95 10.36 -15.97
N LYS A 91 -9.56 10.03 -17.22
CA LYS A 91 -8.40 9.16 -17.48
C LYS A 91 -7.08 9.84 -17.13
N ALA A 92 -6.91 11.12 -17.38
CA ALA A 92 -5.73 11.89 -17.02
C ALA A 92 -5.59 12.00 -15.50
N GLN A 93 -6.67 12.31 -14.80
CA GLN A 93 -6.71 12.35 -13.32
C GLN A 93 -6.35 11.00 -12.72
N ARG A 94 -6.93 9.91 -13.24
CA ARG A 94 -6.61 8.55 -12.80
C ARG A 94 -5.15 8.20 -13.01
N LEU A 95 -4.56 8.59 -14.15
CA LEU A 95 -3.14 8.37 -14.43
C LEU A 95 -2.25 9.18 -13.47
N SER A 96 -2.62 10.42 -13.14
CA SER A 96 -1.93 11.25 -12.15
C SER A 96 -1.86 10.58 -10.78
N VAL A 97 -2.99 10.04 -10.32
CA VAL A 97 -3.05 9.29 -9.06
C VAL A 97 -2.15 8.05 -9.12
N MET A 98 -2.21 7.26 -10.21
CA MET A 98 -1.36 6.07 -10.36
C MET A 98 0.13 6.39 -10.33
N VAL A 99 0.57 7.47 -11.00
CA VAL A 99 1.97 7.92 -10.98
C VAL A 99 2.41 8.28 -9.56
N GLN A 100 1.56 9.01 -8.84
CA GLN A 100 1.81 9.37 -7.45
C GLN A 100 1.89 8.13 -6.55
N ASP A 101 1.00 7.16 -6.75
CA ASP A 101 0.95 5.91 -5.99
C ASP A 101 2.22 5.07 -6.16
N VAL A 102 2.69 4.91 -7.41
CA VAL A 102 3.95 4.20 -7.70
C VAL A 102 5.13 4.86 -6.98
N PHE A 103 5.18 6.19 -7.00
CA PHE A 103 6.23 6.95 -6.33
C PHE A 103 6.22 6.75 -4.81
N GLU A 104 5.04 6.85 -4.19
CA GLU A 104 4.91 6.69 -2.74
C GLU A 104 5.22 5.27 -2.26
N VAL A 105 4.76 4.24 -3.00
CA VAL A 105 5.13 2.83 -2.71
C VAL A 105 6.63 2.62 -2.84
N SER A 106 7.28 3.28 -3.81
CA SER A 106 8.72 3.17 -3.99
C SER A 106 9.48 3.81 -2.82
N LYS A 107 9.08 4.99 -2.36
CA LYS A 107 9.64 5.65 -1.18
C LYS A 107 9.42 4.85 0.12
N ALA A 108 8.24 4.27 0.29
CA ALA A 108 7.94 3.44 1.44
C ALA A 108 8.85 2.19 1.49
N ALA A 109 9.07 1.55 0.33
CA ALA A 109 9.91 0.36 0.22
C ALA A 109 11.41 0.63 0.46
N SER A 110 11.89 1.85 0.17
CA SER A 110 13.28 2.25 0.43
C SER A 110 13.54 2.77 1.84
N GLY A 111 12.48 2.96 2.63
CA GLY A 111 12.59 3.60 3.95
C GLY A 111 12.80 5.12 3.89
N GLU A 112 12.66 5.75 2.73
CA GLU A 112 12.81 7.19 2.53
C GLU A 112 11.50 7.98 2.76
N LEU A 113 10.43 7.28 3.18
CA LEU A 113 9.16 7.92 3.49
C LEU A 113 9.30 8.72 4.79
N SER A 114 9.13 10.04 4.71
CA SER A 114 9.00 10.86 5.90
C SER A 114 7.65 10.62 6.56
N LEU A 115 7.67 10.24 7.84
CA LEU A 115 6.47 9.96 8.64
C LEU A 115 6.31 11.04 9.72
N HIS A 116 5.09 11.52 9.86
CA HIS A 116 4.67 12.36 10.97
C HIS A 116 3.89 11.51 11.98
N THR A 117 4.62 10.75 12.79
CA THR A 117 4.01 9.83 13.76
C THR A 117 3.46 10.59 14.96
N GLU A 118 2.21 10.32 15.30
CA GLU A 118 1.51 10.85 16.46
C GLU A 118 0.70 9.76 17.15
N ARG A 119 0.26 10.01 18.38
CA ARG A 119 -0.67 9.15 19.09
C ARG A 119 -2.08 9.44 18.58
N LEU A 120 -2.73 8.46 17.96
CA LEU A 120 -4.06 8.60 17.36
C LEU A 120 -5.01 7.49 17.79
N ASP A 121 -6.32 7.78 17.76
CA ASP A 121 -7.38 6.81 17.96
C ASP A 121 -7.73 6.13 16.64
N LEU A 122 -7.38 4.85 16.51
CA LEU A 122 -7.62 4.05 15.32
C LEU A 122 -9.12 3.89 15.00
N GLY A 123 -9.97 3.78 16.03
CA GLY A 123 -11.43 3.70 15.86
C GLY A 123 -12.01 4.99 15.30
N LYS A 124 -11.51 6.14 15.76
CA LYS A 124 -11.92 7.46 15.24
C LYS A 124 -11.49 7.62 13.77
N LEU A 125 -10.26 7.25 13.43
CA LEU A 125 -9.75 7.30 12.07
C LEU A 125 -10.57 6.44 11.11
N LEU A 126 -10.91 5.21 11.50
CA LEU A 126 -11.77 4.32 10.69
C LEU A 126 -13.16 4.91 10.47
N ARG A 127 -13.79 5.44 11.54
CA ARG A 127 -15.10 6.10 11.41
C ARG A 127 -15.05 7.28 10.47
N GLN A 128 -14.00 8.11 10.55
CA GLN A 128 -13.79 9.23 9.65
C GLN A 128 -13.62 8.76 8.20
N THR A 129 -12.75 7.78 7.95
CA THR A 129 -12.54 7.25 6.59
C THR A 129 -13.82 6.71 5.97
N LEU A 130 -14.62 5.95 6.74
CA LEU A 130 -15.90 5.43 6.26
C LEU A 130 -16.92 6.54 5.99
N ALA A 131 -16.95 7.58 6.83
CA ALA A 131 -17.82 8.74 6.63
C ALA A 131 -17.45 9.55 5.39
N ASP A 132 -16.16 9.75 5.14
CA ASP A 132 -15.66 10.45 3.95
C ASP A 132 -15.96 9.68 2.64
N MET A 133 -16.12 8.36 2.74
CA MET A 133 -16.47 7.49 1.62
C MET A 133 -17.96 7.11 1.56
N ASP A 134 -18.82 7.71 2.40
CA ASP A 134 -20.24 7.35 2.53
C ASP A 134 -21.01 7.48 1.21
N GLU A 135 -20.71 8.49 0.40
CA GLU A 135 -21.33 8.67 -0.91
C GLU A 135 -21.04 7.48 -1.83
N ALA A 136 -19.79 7.05 -1.95
CA ALA A 136 -19.40 5.91 -2.78
C ALA A 136 -19.97 4.58 -2.23
N VAL A 137 -20.00 4.44 -0.91
CA VAL A 137 -20.60 3.27 -0.24
C VAL A 137 -22.10 3.23 -0.48
N SER A 138 -22.81 4.36 -0.34
CA SER A 138 -24.27 4.47 -0.53
C SER A 138 -24.71 4.27 -1.98
N GLN A 139 -23.86 4.68 -2.95
CA GLN A 139 -24.10 4.42 -4.38
C GLN A 139 -23.81 2.96 -4.78
N SER A 140 -23.10 2.21 -3.95
CA SER A 140 -22.83 0.79 -4.18
C SER A 140 -24.04 -0.07 -3.77
N SER A 141 -24.11 -1.30 -4.31
CA SER A 141 -25.10 -2.29 -3.88
C SER A 141 -24.68 -3.03 -2.59
N LEU A 142 -23.56 -2.67 -1.97
CA LEU A 142 -22.97 -3.38 -0.84
C LEU A 142 -23.58 -2.95 0.50
N THR A 143 -23.67 -3.89 1.43
CA THR A 143 -24.13 -3.60 2.81
C THR A 143 -22.96 -3.65 3.77
N PHE A 144 -22.49 -2.50 4.23
CA PHE A 144 -21.43 -2.43 5.24
C PHE A 144 -21.97 -2.74 6.64
N ARG A 145 -21.27 -3.59 7.37
CA ARG A 145 -21.48 -3.95 8.77
C ARG A 145 -20.22 -3.60 9.55
N THR A 146 -20.32 -2.60 10.41
CA THR A 146 -19.19 -2.09 11.19
C THR A 146 -19.32 -2.46 12.66
N GLU A 147 -18.27 -3.05 13.22
CA GLU A 147 -18.14 -3.36 14.64
C GLU A 147 -16.87 -2.69 15.15
N LEU A 148 -17.02 -1.45 15.60
CA LEU A 148 -15.92 -0.61 16.09
C LEU A 148 -16.19 -0.28 17.56
N PRO A 149 -15.20 -0.45 18.46
CA PRO A 149 -15.36 -0.14 19.88
C PRO A 149 -15.68 1.35 20.10
N GLU A 150 -16.49 1.64 21.10
CA GLU A 150 -16.74 3.04 21.52
C GLU A 150 -15.53 3.62 22.25
N ALA A 151 -14.82 2.80 23.01
CA ALA A 151 -13.59 3.18 23.70
C ALA A 151 -12.47 3.46 22.69
N PRO A 152 -11.65 4.53 22.90
CA PRO A 152 -10.55 4.85 22.00
C PRO A 152 -9.51 3.72 21.99
N VAL A 153 -9.03 3.40 20.80
CA VAL A 153 -7.95 2.41 20.56
C VAL A 153 -6.72 3.16 20.12
N TRP A 154 -5.81 3.40 21.09
CA TRP A 154 -4.62 4.23 20.87
C TRP A 154 -3.49 3.46 20.22
N ILE A 155 -2.98 4.00 19.10
CA ILE A 155 -1.77 3.54 18.42
C ILE A 155 -0.85 4.74 18.16
N THR A 156 0.40 4.48 17.80
CA THR A 156 1.35 5.52 17.34
C THR A 156 1.63 5.30 15.86
N ALA A 157 1.19 6.23 15.01
CA ALA A 157 1.32 6.12 13.56
C ALA A 157 1.16 7.50 12.89
N ASP A 158 1.37 7.55 11.58
CA ASP A 158 1.06 8.71 10.75
C ASP A 158 -0.41 8.63 10.29
N GLY A 159 -1.22 9.60 10.76
CA GLY A 159 -2.67 9.63 10.51
C GLY A 159 -3.03 9.72 9.04
N ASP A 160 -2.32 10.56 8.26
CA ASP A 160 -2.57 10.75 6.83
C ASP A 160 -2.26 9.46 6.04
N ARG A 161 -1.17 8.76 6.41
CA ARG A 161 -0.79 7.49 5.78
C ARG A 161 -1.79 6.39 6.10
N LEU A 162 -2.25 6.29 7.35
CA LEU A 162 -3.26 5.31 7.71
C LEU A 162 -4.63 5.61 7.10
N TYR A 163 -5.01 6.88 6.98
CA TYR A 163 -6.21 7.26 6.24
C TYR A 163 -6.16 6.69 4.82
N ARG A 164 -5.02 6.85 4.11
CA ARG A 164 -4.84 6.28 2.76
C ARG A 164 -4.84 4.74 2.76
N VAL A 165 -4.32 4.08 3.81
CA VAL A 165 -4.43 2.61 3.94
C VAL A 165 -5.89 2.21 3.90
N PHE A 166 -6.72 2.76 4.79
CA PHE A 166 -8.12 2.36 4.89
C PHE A 166 -8.94 2.80 3.69
N GLN A 167 -8.66 3.98 3.11
CA GLN A 167 -9.27 4.41 1.86
C GLN A 167 -9.02 3.41 0.72
N ASN A 168 -7.78 2.96 0.54
CA ASN A 168 -7.43 1.93 -0.45
C ASN A 168 -8.12 0.59 -0.18
N LEU A 169 -8.26 0.19 1.09
CA LEU A 169 -8.94 -1.04 1.45
C LEU A 169 -10.45 -0.97 1.18
N VAL A 170 -11.10 0.14 1.51
CA VAL A 170 -12.53 0.35 1.22
C VAL A 170 -12.76 0.45 -0.29
N GLN A 171 -11.89 1.17 -1.02
CA GLN A 171 -11.97 1.26 -2.47
C GLN A 171 -11.81 -0.13 -3.14
N ASN A 172 -10.89 -0.96 -2.63
CA ASN A 172 -10.72 -2.34 -3.09
C ASN A 172 -12.03 -3.16 -2.89
N VAL A 173 -12.65 -3.03 -1.74
CA VAL A 173 -13.94 -3.68 -1.44
C VAL A 173 -15.03 -3.21 -2.41
N LEU A 174 -15.15 -1.90 -2.66
CA LEU A 174 -16.15 -1.35 -3.59
C LEU A 174 -15.95 -1.86 -5.03
N GLU A 175 -14.69 -2.05 -5.44
CA GLU A 175 -14.34 -2.43 -6.81
C GLU A 175 -14.50 -3.94 -7.08
N TYR A 176 -14.17 -4.79 -6.08
CA TYR A 176 -14.03 -6.23 -6.29
C TYR A 176 -15.08 -7.10 -5.60
N SER A 177 -15.95 -6.53 -4.76
CA SER A 177 -16.97 -7.33 -4.08
C SER A 177 -18.10 -7.76 -5.00
N LEU A 178 -18.69 -8.88 -4.65
CA LEU A 178 -19.93 -9.38 -5.27
C LEU A 178 -21.07 -8.41 -4.96
N GLU A 179 -21.81 -7.99 -5.98
CA GLU A 179 -22.95 -7.09 -5.86
C GLU A 179 -24.02 -7.65 -4.90
N GLY A 180 -24.60 -6.78 -4.08
CA GLY A 180 -25.61 -7.15 -3.07
C GLY A 180 -25.05 -7.90 -1.86
N SER A 181 -23.73 -8.14 -1.79
CA SER A 181 -23.11 -8.83 -0.66
C SER A 181 -22.88 -7.92 0.56
N ARG A 182 -22.45 -8.54 1.65
CA ARG A 182 -22.10 -7.83 2.88
C ARG A 182 -20.59 -7.65 2.98
N VAL A 183 -20.22 -6.49 3.53
CA VAL A 183 -18.85 -6.15 3.90
C VAL A 183 -18.78 -6.00 5.41
N TYR A 184 -17.83 -6.66 6.04
CA TYR A 184 -17.63 -6.56 7.48
C TYR A 184 -16.35 -5.80 7.77
N VAL A 185 -16.45 -4.75 8.58
CA VAL A 185 -15.32 -3.95 9.06
C VAL A 185 -15.32 -4.03 10.58
N THR A 186 -14.31 -4.67 11.14
CA THR A 186 -14.19 -4.84 12.59
C THR A 186 -12.87 -4.28 13.10
N LEU A 187 -12.88 -3.74 14.31
CA LEU A 187 -11.68 -3.34 15.05
C LEU A 187 -11.69 -4.04 16.42
N ASP A 188 -10.71 -4.90 16.61
CA ASP A 188 -10.48 -5.59 17.86
C ASP A 188 -9.24 -5.01 18.56
N ALA A 189 -9.41 -4.59 19.82
CA ALA A 189 -8.30 -4.23 20.69
C ALA A 189 -7.93 -5.43 21.54
N GLY A 190 -6.85 -6.12 21.17
CA GLY A 190 -6.29 -7.21 21.94
C GLY A 190 -5.50 -6.70 23.15
N LYS A 191 -4.66 -7.56 23.73
CA LYS A 191 -3.82 -7.22 24.90
C LYS A 191 -2.63 -6.32 24.53
N ASP A 192 -2.01 -6.56 23.41
CA ASP A 192 -0.79 -5.88 22.97
C ASP A 192 -0.91 -5.23 21.58
N ALA A 193 -1.94 -5.59 20.81
CA ALA A 193 -2.16 -5.10 19.45
C ALA A 193 -3.63 -4.79 19.18
N ALA A 194 -3.86 -3.85 18.28
CA ALA A 194 -5.13 -3.55 17.65
C ALA A 194 -5.17 -4.18 16.25
N THR A 195 -6.27 -4.85 15.91
CA THR A 195 -6.43 -5.51 14.60
C THR A 195 -7.71 -5.02 13.93
N VAL A 196 -7.53 -4.39 12.77
CA VAL A 196 -8.64 -4.06 11.86
C VAL A 196 -8.81 -5.18 10.86
N ARG A 197 -10.04 -5.67 10.66
CA ARG A 197 -10.36 -6.65 9.63
C ARG A 197 -11.42 -6.11 8.69
N LEU A 198 -11.16 -6.25 7.39
CA LEU A 198 -12.14 -6.05 6.34
C LEU A 198 -12.38 -7.40 5.66
N LYS A 199 -13.65 -7.80 5.57
CA LYS A 199 -14.06 -9.06 4.94
C LYS A 199 -15.14 -8.78 3.91
N ASN A 200 -14.98 -9.34 2.71
CA ASN A 200 -15.96 -9.24 1.63
C ASN A 200 -15.98 -10.52 0.78
N ILE A 201 -17.07 -10.76 0.10
CA ILE A 201 -17.16 -11.80 -0.91
C ILE A 201 -16.66 -11.23 -2.23
N SER A 202 -15.68 -11.90 -2.85
CA SER A 202 -15.16 -11.51 -4.16
C SER A 202 -16.19 -11.79 -5.26
N ARG A 203 -16.22 -10.91 -6.27
CA ARG A 203 -17.07 -11.10 -7.47
C ARG A 203 -16.58 -12.24 -8.34
N THR A 204 -15.30 -12.53 -8.30
CA THR A 204 -14.64 -13.58 -9.09
C THR A 204 -13.96 -14.57 -8.17
N GLU A 205 -13.77 -15.79 -8.64
CA GLU A 205 -12.99 -16.79 -7.93
C GLU A 205 -11.56 -16.31 -7.70
N LEU A 206 -11.07 -16.49 -6.48
CA LEU A 206 -9.75 -16.04 -6.08
C LEU A 206 -8.73 -17.18 -6.28
N PRO A 207 -7.68 -16.98 -7.11
CA PRO A 207 -6.69 -18.00 -7.33
C PRO A 207 -5.89 -18.28 -6.04
N PRO A 208 -5.70 -19.55 -5.67
CA PRO A 208 -4.95 -19.92 -4.47
C PRO A 208 -3.46 -19.57 -4.61
N GLY A 209 -2.84 -19.15 -3.50
CA GLY A 209 -1.39 -18.90 -3.42
C GLY A 209 -0.92 -17.61 -4.09
N VAL A 210 -1.83 -16.73 -4.47
CA VAL A 210 -1.47 -15.40 -5.02
C VAL A 210 -1.19 -14.42 -3.89
N ASP A 211 -0.06 -13.74 -3.98
CA ASP A 211 0.25 -12.59 -3.12
C ASP A 211 -0.43 -11.33 -3.66
N PHE A 212 -1.62 -11.03 -3.15
CA PHE A 212 -2.40 -9.85 -3.53
C PHE A 212 -1.77 -8.53 -3.04
N THR A 213 -0.77 -8.57 -2.18
CA THR A 213 -0.03 -7.38 -1.73
C THR A 213 1.13 -7.01 -2.66
N ALA A 214 1.48 -7.89 -3.58
CA ALA A 214 2.50 -7.59 -4.59
C ALA A 214 2.00 -6.53 -5.59
N ARG A 215 2.93 -5.75 -6.13
CA ARG A 215 2.62 -4.65 -7.06
C ARG A 215 2.04 -5.18 -8.37
N PHE A 216 0.99 -4.52 -8.88
CA PHE A 216 0.34 -4.84 -10.16
C PHE A 216 -0.32 -6.23 -10.21
N VAL A 217 -0.55 -6.85 -9.07
CA VAL A 217 -1.31 -8.11 -9.00
C VAL A 217 -2.80 -7.81 -9.06
N ARG A 218 -3.51 -8.51 -9.93
CA ARG A 218 -4.95 -8.47 -10.08
C ARG A 218 -5.52 -9.87 -10.01
N GLY A 219 -6.62 -10.05 -9.32
CA GLY A 219 -7.35 -11.33 -9.28
C GLY A 219 -8.02 -11.68 -10.62
N ASP A 220 -8.38 -10.67 -11.41
CA ASP A 220 -9.00 -10.82 -12.73
C ASP A 220 -8.17 -10.11 -13.80
N GLN A 221 -7.59 -10.87 -14.73
CA GLN A 221 -6.80 -10.37 -15.86
C GLN A 221 -7.65 -9.89 -17.06
N SER A 222 -8.96 -10.16 -17.06
CA SER A 222 -9.82 -9.96 -18.24
C SER A 222 -10.44 -8.56 -18.34
N ARG A 223 -10.39 -7.71 -17.29
CA ARG A 223 -11.02 -6.38 -17.29
C ARG A 223 -10.04 -5.25 -17.56
N THR A 224 -10.28 -4.54 -18.65
CA THR A 224 -9.57 -3.32 -19.05
C THR A 224 -9.92 -2.10 -18.19
N ASP A 225 -11.05 -2.10 -17.49
CA ASP A 225 -11.57 -0.96 -16.71
C ASP A 225 -11.40 -1.08 -15.18
N GLY A 226 -10.70 -2.08 -14.69
CA GLY A 226 -10.43 -2.31 -13.27
C GLY A 226 -9.27 -1.47 -12.71
N GLY A 227 -9.12 -1.46 -11.38
CA GLY A 227 -8.13 -0.69 -10.62
C GLY A 227 -6.68 -0.86 -11.05
N SER A 228 -5.79 -0.03 -10.51
CA SER A 228 -4.35 -0.03 -10.86
C SER A 228 -3.58 -1.28 -10.42
N GLY A 229 -4.15 -2.10 -9.53
CA GLY A 229 -3.44 -3.20 -8.86
C GLY A 229 -2.38 -2.71 -7.86
N LEU A 230 -2.44 -1.44 -7.46
CA LEU A 230 -1.51 -0.83 -6.51
C LEU A 230 -2.12 -0.62 -5.13
N GLY A 231 -3.45 -0.60 -4.99
CA GLY A 231 -4.12 -0.23 -3.74
C GLY A 231 -3.70 -1.08 -2.54
N LEU A 232 -3.63 -2.42 -2.68
CA LEU A 232 -3.17 -3.31 -1.62
C LEU A 232 -1.66 -3.20 -1.37
N ALA A 233 -0.85 -2.96 -2.42
CA ALA A 233 0.58 -2.72 -2.28
C ALA A 233 0.86 -1.41 -1.52
N ILE A 234 0.09 -0.35 -1.78
CA ILE A 234 0.14 0.92 -1.03
C ILE A 234 -0.25 0.68 0.42
N ALA A 235 -1.39 0.02 0.65
CA ALA A 235 -1.86 -0.28 2.00
C ALA A 235 -0.83 -1.09 2.79
N SER A 236 -0.23 -2.12 2.19
CA SER A 236 0.83 -2.93 2.81
C SER A 236 2.08 -2.10 3.12
N SER A 237 2.55 -1.31 2.15
CA SER A 237 3.76 -0.49 2.30
C SER A 237 3.62 0.58 3.39
N PHE A 238 2.48 1.29 3.44
CA PHE A 238 2.24 2.32 4.45
C PHE A 238 1.99 1.71 5.84
N THR A 239 1.29 0.57 5.92
CA THR A 239 1.13 -0.16 7.17
C THR A 239 2.48 -0.54 7.76
N ALA A 240 3.37 -1.12 6.95
CA ALA A 240 4.71 -1.50 7.38
C ALA A 240 5.56 -0.27 7.77
N ALA A 241 5.51 0.82 6.99
CA ALA A 241 6.21 2.06 7.31
C ALA A 241 5.73 2.66 8.64
N CYS A 242 4.45 2.55 8.97
CA CYS A 242 3.86 2.97 10.25
C CYS A 242 4.07 1.98 11.41
N GLY A 243 4.88 0.93 11.22
CA GLY A 243 5.20 -0.06 12.26
C GLY A 243 4.14 -1.13 12.49
N GLY A 244 3.17 -1.27 11.57
CA GLY A 244 2.14 -2.30 11.58
C GLY A 244 2.44 -3.46 10.62
N ALA A 245 1.49 -4.38 10.52
CA ALA A 245 1.53 -5.50 9.58
C ALA A 245 0.19 -5.65 8.86
N LEU A 246 0.21 -5.84 7.54
CA LEU A 246 -0.96 -6.14 6.74
C LEU A 246 -0.86 -7.58 6.23
N ARG A 247 -1.93 -8.34 6.40
CA ARG A 247 -2.06 -9.71 5.90
C ARG A 247 -3.32 -9.84 5.06
N VAL A 248 -3.23 -10.59 3.99
CA VAL A 248 -4.37 -10.97 3.14
C VAL A 248 -4.55 -12.46 3.23
N SER A 249 -5.78 -12.89 3.41
CA SER A 249 -6.15 -14.30 3.34
C SER A 249 -7.41 -14.48 2.50
N THR A 250 -7.50 -15.62 1.83
CA THR A 250 -8.64 -16.01 1.01
C THR A 250 -9.12 -17.38 1.42
N ASP A 251 -10.44 -17.53 1.52
CA ASP A 251 -11.11 -18.80 1.78
C ASP A 251 -12.25 -18.93 0.76
N ALA A 252 -12.04 -19.71 -0.29
CA ALA A 252 -12.85 -19.72 -1.48
C ALA A 252 -12.98 -18.31 -2.08
N ASP A 253 -14.18 -17.72 -2.12
CA ASP A 253 -14.48 -16.36 -2.56
C ASP A 253 -14.50 -15.32 -1.42
N LEU A 254 -14.29 -15.75 -0.18
CA LEU A 254 -14.15 -14.84 0.96
C LEU A 254 -12.75 -14.23 0.97
N PHE A 255 -12.68 -12.91 0.76
CA PHE A 255 -11.46 -12.12 0.86
C PHE A 255 -11.38 -11.43 2.22
N THR A 256 -10.26 -11.58 2.90
CA THR A 256 -10.03 -10.98 4.22
C THR A 256 -8.72 -10.22 4.23
N VAL A 257 -8.76 -8.95 4.63
CA VAL A 257 -7.57 -8.15 4.93
C VAL A 257 -7.53 -7.88 6.43
N GLU A 258 -6.39 -8.14 7.02
CA GLU A 258 -6.11 -7.84 8.43
C GLU A 258 -4.97 -6.82 8.50
N VAL A 259 -5.19 -5.74 9.28
CA VAL A 259 -4.18 -4.70 9.54
C VAL A 259 -3.97 -4.64 11.05
N GLU A 260 -2.75 -4.90 11.47
CA GLU A 260 -2.37 -5.01 12.88
C GLU A 260 -1.38 -3.90 13.26
N PHE A 261 -1.63 -3.23 14.39
CA PHE A 261 -0.71 -2.25 14.98
C PHE A 261 -0.49 -2.54 16.46
N PRO A 262 0.72 -2.32 16.99
CA PRO A 262 0.96 -2.36 18.44
C PRO A 262 0.17 -1.24 19.13
N LEU A 263 -0.42 -1.55 20.29
CA LEU A 263 -1.12 -0.55 21.09
C LEU A 263 -0.13 0.44 21.70
N SER A 264 -0.48 1.72 21.62
CA SER A 264 0.26 2.78 22.33
C SER A 264 -0.13 2.76 23.81
N ARG A 265 0.85 2.55 24.67
CA ARG A 265 0.70 2.62 26.14
C ARG A 265 0.55 4.05 26.65
#